data_4cd9742a1e4bd9e586cd8577c92b65c8
#
_entry.id   4cd9742a1e4bd9e586cd8577c92b65c8
#
_cell.length_a   1.000
_cell.length_b   1.000
_cell.length_c   1.000
_cell.angle_alpha   90.00
_cell.angle_beta   90.00
_cell.angle_gamma   90.00
#
_symmetry.space_group_name_H-M   'P 1'
#
loop_
_entity.id
_entity.type
_entity.pdbx_description
1 polymer ?
#
loop_
_entity_poly.entity_id
_entity_poly.type
_entity_poly.pdbx_seq_one_letter_code
_entity_poly.pdbx_strand_id
1 'polypeptide(L)'
;FFTPYDNPIQQQMSDDELKAIMDTTHEWGKTVTAHVYSSQLQQKLIKLGIDGMEHCSLMDEETAEMIVENNVYVVPTFCPYEEAVHYDPVAIQTKQPEFRKKLEYYKDALQAGREVIKNSKCKLGYGTDQVATHNNYESGYEYKAWMESGMGAFRTLEAATRVNAEILQLDDQIGTLEVGKQADISAWKKDLLTDPNALLDCAFVMKGGISYPTEKCEDFEG
;
A
#
# COMPACT_ATOMS: atom_id res chain seq x y z
N PHE A 1 12.49 7.30 -6.01
CA PHE A 1 12.82 6.43 -7.16
C PHE A 1 12.77 7.12 -8.53
N PHE A 2 12.05 8.24 -8.69
CA PHE A 2 11.69 8.76 -10.01
C PHE A 2 12.70 9.73 -10.62
N THR A 3 13.59 10.33 -9.85
CA THR A 3 14.54 11.35 -10.32
C THR A 3 16.00 10.86 -10.23
N PRO A 4 16.93 11.47 -10.97
CA PRO A 4 18.35 11.14 -10.83
C PRO A 4 18.93 11.44 -9.45
N TYR A 5 18.28 12.32 -8.71
CA TYR A 5 18.80 12.90 -7.46
C TYR A 5 18.25 12.23 -6.20
N ASP A 6 17.12 11.53 -6.27
CA ASP A 6 16.58 10.80 -5.14
C ASP A 6 17.24 9.43 -4.97
N ASN A 7 17.40 8.99 -3.73
CA ASN A 7 17.93 7.67 -3.41
C ASN A 7 17.04 7.04 -2.32
N PRO A 8 16.56 5.78 -2.51
CA PRO A 8 15.69 5.11 -1.55
C PRO A 8 16.31 4.87 -0.17
N ILE A 9 17.63 5.00 -0.05
CA ILE A 9 18.35 4.84 1.22
C ILE A 9 18.76 6.19 1.84
N GLN A 10 18.42 7.31 1.21
CA GLN A 10 18.83 8.63 1.69
C GLN A 10 17.77 9.26 2.58
N GLN A 11 18.19 9.67 3.78
CA GLN A 11 17.36 10.50 4.65
C GLN A 11 17.25 11.92 4.09
N GLN A 12 16.01 12.44 4.00
CA GLN A 12 15.74 13.77 3.44
C GLN A 12 15.51 14.83 4.50
N MET A 13 15.14 14.46 5.72
CA MET A 13 14.90 15.33 6.86
C MET A 13 15.91 15.01 7.96
N SER A 14 16.35 16.02 8.72
CA SER A 14 17.19 15.83 9.90
C SER A 14 16.42 15.09 11.01
N ASP A 15 17.14 14.53 11.98
CA ASP A 15 16.52 13.84 13.11
C ASP A 15 15.68 14.81 13.98
N ASP A 16 16.10 16.07 14.09
CA ASP A 16 15.36 17.10 14.83
C ASP A 16 14.04 17.46 14.12
N GLU A 17 14.05 17.54 12.79
CA GLU A 17 12.81 17.76 12.00
C GLU A 17 11.86 16.59 12.14
N LEU A 18 12.34 15.35 12.01
CA LEU A 18 11.52 14.15 12.19
C LEU A 18 10.92 14.11 13.60
N LYS A 19 11.72 14.38 14.63
CA LYS A 19 11.23 14.42 16.00
C LYS A 19 10.18 15.51 16.20
N ALA A 20 10.39 16.71 15.66
CA ALA A 20 9.43 17.79 15.77
C ALA A 20 8.09 17.45 15.11
N ILE A 21 8.11 16.74 13.98
CA ILE A 21 6.89 16.24 13.30
C ILE A 21 6.14 15.26 14.21
N MET A 22 6.85 14.27 14.79
CA MET A 22 6.23 13.28 15.68
C MET A 22 5.60 13.96 16.90
N ASP A 23 6.41 14.74 17.64
CA ASP A 23 5.97 15.42 18.87
C ASP A 23 4.73 16.29 18.60
N THR A 24 4.79 17.16 17.57
CA THR A 24 3.70 18.09 17.25
C THR A 24 2.44 17.35 16.85
N THR A 25 2.54 16.32 16.00
CA THR A 25 1.38 15.58 15.51
C THR A 25 0.72 14.80 16.63
N HIS A 26 1.51 14.14 17.48
CA HIS A 26 1.00 13.38 18.63
C HIS A 26 0.36 14.27 19.70
N GLU A 27 0.88 15.48 19.94
CA GLU A 27 0.24 16.48 20.81
C GLU A 27 -1.19 16.82 20.34
N TRP A 28 -1.45 16.75 19.03
CA TRP A 28 -2.79 16.94 18.46
C TRP A 28 -3.64 15.65 18.45
N GLY A 29 -3.14 14.56 18.99
CA GLY A 29 -3.82 13.26 18.97
C GLY A 29 -3.99 12.70 17.56
N LYS A 30 -3.04 13.01 16.66
CA LYS A 30 -3.02 12.51 15.27
C LYS A 30 -1.88 11.54 15.07
N THR A 31 -1.96 10.75 14.01
CA THR A 31 -0.95 9.77 13.60
C THR A 31 -0.03 10.34 12.51
N VAL A 32 1.20 9.84 12.46
CA VAL A 32 2.19 10.15 11.43
C VAL A 32 2.47 8.91 10.62
N THR A 33 2.38 9.01 9.30
CA THR A 33 2.90 8.03 8.37
C THR A 33 4.01 8.63 7.50
N ALA A 34 4.96 7.83 7.08
CA ALA A 34 6.10 8.27 6.29
C ALA A 34 6.35 7.37 5.08
N HIS A 35 6.60 8.00 3.94
CA HIS A 35 7.17 7.37 2.76
C HIS A 35 8.63 6.97 3.05
N VAL A 36 8.94 5.68 3.06
CA VAL A 36 10.26 5.14 3.39
C VAL A 36 10.52 3.80 2.71
N TYR A 37 11.76 3.55 2.33
CA TYR A 37 12.15 2.31 1.62
C TYR A 37 13.08 1.41 2.43
N SER A 38 14.21 1.95 2.93
CA SER A 38 15.30 1.15 3.52
C SER A 38 15.04 0.78 4.97
N SER A 39 15.46 -0.42 5.38
CA SER A 39 15.38 -0.92 6.75
C SER A 39 15.98 0.04 7.77
N GLN A 40 17.15 0.63 7.48
CA GLN A 40 17.80 1.56 8.39
C GLN A 40 16.94 2.79 8.71
N LEU A 41 16.26 3.36 7.70
CA LEU A 41 15.37 4.49 7.89
C LEU A 41 14.07 4.08 8.57
N GLN A 42 13.52 2.90 8.25
CA GLN A 42 12.36 2.33 8.92
C GLN A 42 12.63 2.16 10.42
N GLN A 43 13.75 1.51 10.79
CA GLN A 43 14.15 1.32 12.19
C GLN A 43 14.35 2.66 12.93
N LYS A 44 14.90 3.67 12.24
CA LYS A 44 15.02 5.02 12.81
C LYS A 44 13.65 5.62 13.10
N LEU A 45 12.72 5.57 12.15
CA LEU A 45 11.37 6.09 12.33
C LEU A 45 10.61 5.38 13.44
N ILE A 46 10.75 4.05 13.56
CA ILE A 46 10.19 3.27 14.67
C ILE A 46 10.70 3.78 16.01
N LYS A 47 12.01 4.01 16.15
CA LYS A 47 12.62 4.54 17.38
C LYS A 47 12.18 5.97 17.71
N LEU A 48 11.73 6.74 16.71
CA LEU A 48 11.18 8.09 16.88
C LEU A 48 9.66 8.08 17.15
N GLY A 49 9.00 6.91 17.13
CA GLY A 49 7.60 6.77 17.47
C GLY A 49 6.64 6.96 16.31
N ILE A 50 7.05 6.61 15.07
CA ILE A 50 6.16 6.62 13.89
C ILE A 50 4.97 5.67 14.08
N ASP A 51 3.79 6.05 13.60
CA ASP A 51 2.58 5.21 13.67
C ASP A 51 2.44 4.30 12.45
N GLY A 52 2.92 4.74 11.29
CA GLY A 52 2.83 3.98 10.06
C GLY A 52 3.89 4.32 9.03
N MET A 53 4.07 3.44 8.06
CA MET A 53 5.03 3.61 6.97
C MET A 53 4.46 3.12 5.65
N GLU A 54 4.74 3.89 4.59
CA GLU A 54 4.37 3.57 3.22
C GLU A 54 5.55 2.88 2.51
N HIS A 55 5.25 1.96 1.62
CA HIS A 55 6.17 1.15 0.82
C HIS A 55 6.97 0.13 1.62
N CYS A 56 7.95 0.55 2.38
CA CYS A 56 8.87 -0.31 3.12
C CYS A 56 9.56 -1.38 2.24
N SER A 57 9.73 -1.09 0.94
CA SER A 57 10.05 -2.06 -0.11
C SER A 57 11.40 -2.77 0.06
N LEU A 58 12.30 -2.22 0.89
CA LEU A 58 13.62 -2.81 1.20
C LEU A 58 13.67 -3.30 2.66
N MET A 59 12.54 -3.80 3.18
CA MET A 59 12.42 -4.31 4.55
C MET A 59 13.23 -5.59 4.74
N ASP A 60 13.93 -5.70 5.87
CA ASP A 60 14.53 -6.94 6.36
C ASP A 60 13.73 -7.55 7.52
N GLU A 61 14.08 -8.78 7.92
CA GLU A 61 13.37 -9.55 8.95
C GLU A 61 13.43 -8.84 10.32
N GLU A 62 14.59 -8.28 10.69
CA GLU A 62 14.77 -7.54 11.95
C GLU A 62 13.81 -6.33 12.01
N THR A 63 13.72 -5.58 10.92
CA THR A 63 12.80 -4.44 10.81
C THR A 63 11.33 -4.88 10.90
N ALA A 64 10.97 -6.00 10.28
CA ALA A 64 9.62 -6.56 10.38
C ALA A 64 9.26 -6.93 11.83
N GLU A 65 10.19 -7.50 12.59
CA GLU A 65 10.01 -7.79 14.01
C GLU A 65 9.82 -6.50 14.81
N MET A 66 10.65 -5.49 14.60
CA MET A 66 10.52 -4.17 15.25
C MET A 66 9.17 -3.50 14.97
N ILE A 67 8.66 -3.59 13.73
CA ILE A 67 7.35 -3.07 13.33
C ILE A 67 6.25 -3.71 14.16
N VAL A 68 6.29 -5.05 14.31
CA VAL A 68 5.30 -5.80 15.11
C VAL A 68 5.37 -5.43 16.59
N GLU A 69 6.58 -5.38 17.16
CA GLU A 69 6.81 -5.06 18.58
C GLU A 69 6.34 -3.65 18.96
N ASN A 70 6.44 -2.70 18.03
CA ASN A 70 6.06 -1.30 18.25
C ASN A 70 4.65 -0.96 17.72
N ASN A 71 3.89 -1.97 17.26
CA ASN A 71 2.53 -1.79 16.73
C ASN A 71 2.43 -0.75 15.58
N VAL A 72 3.47 -0.65 14.76
CA VAL A 72 3.50 0.21 13.57
C VAL A 72 2.77 -0.50 12.42
N TYR A 73 2.00 0.23 11.60
CA TYR A 73 1.40 -0.33 10.40
C TYR A 73 2.26 -0.07 9.16
N VAL A 74 2.06 -0.88 8.11
CA VAL A 74 2.74 -0.74 6.83
C VAL A 74 1.72 -0.80 5.70
N VAL A 75 1.82 0.11 4.73
CA VAL A 75 1.06 0.09 3.47
C VAL A 75 2.05 -0.17 2.33
N PRO A 76 2.22 -1.42 1.88
CA PRO A 76 3.38 -1.80 1.04
C PRO A 76 3.34 -1.31 -0.40
N THR A 77 2.17 -0.99 -0.97
CA THR A 77 2.02 -0.45 -2.33
C THR A 77 2.84 -1.23 -3.38
N PHE A 78 2.51 -2.48 -3.62
CA PHE A 78 3.30 -3.34 -4.53
C PHE A 78 3.21 -2.95 -5.99
N CYS A 79 2.05 -2.41 -6.42
CA CYS A 79 1.77 -2.08 -7.81
C CYS A 79 2.85 -1.22 -8.50
N PRO A 80 3.39 -0.14 -7.90
CA PRO A 80 4.40 0.69 -8.56
C PRO A 80 5.72 -0.04 -8.89
N TYR A 81 6.00 -1.13 -8.18
CA TYR A 81 7.26 -1.89 -8.30
C TYR A 81 7.09 -3.28 -8.91
N GLU A 82 5.92 -3.56 -9.47
CA GLU A 82 5.58 -4.89 -9.98
C GLU A 82 6.55 -5.35 -11.07
N GLU A 83 6.91 -4.45 -12.00
CA GLU A 83 7.86 -4.77 -13.05
C GLU A 83 9.27 -5.08 -12.53
N ALA A 84 9.66 -4.50 -11.39
CA ALA A 84 10.95 -4.79 -10.76
C ALA A 84 10.95 -6.14 -10.07
N VAL A 85 9.82 -6.53 -9.47
CA VAL A 85 9.67 -7.80 -8.76
C VAL A 85 9.58 -8.97 -9.74
N HIS A 86 8.78 -8.85 -10.78
CA HIS A 86 8.57 -9.88 -11.80
C HIS A 86 9.44 -9.69 -13.05
N TYR A 87 10.14 -8.57 -13.16
CA TYR A 87 11.01 -8.16 -14.24
C TYR A 87 10.47 -8.49 -15.64
N ASP A 88 9.59 -7.61 -16.12
CA ASP A 88 9.19 -7.57 -17.52
C ASP A 88 10.00 -6.49 -18.25
N PRO A 89 10.96 -6.87 -19.15
CA PRO A 89 11.78 -5.92 -19.89
C PRO A 89 10.97 -4.97 -20.77
N VAL A 90 9.81 -5.42 -21.26
CA VAL A 90 8.95 -4.59 -22.13
C VAL A 90 8.22 -3.54 -21.30
N ALA A 91 7.62 -3.93 -20.18
CA ALA A 91 6.95 -3.01 -19.26
C ALA A 91 7.94 -1.99 -18.67
N ILE A 92 9.12 -2.42 -18.25
CA ILE A 92 10.19 -1.54 -17.74
C ILE A 92 10.64 -0.50 -18.78
N GLN A 93 10.66 -0.83 -20.05
CA GLN A 93 11.08 0.13 -21.10
C GLN A 93 10.13 1.34 -21.22
N THR A 94 8.90 1.23 -20.74
CA THR A 94 7.94 2.35 -20.74
C THR A 94 8.19 3.37 -19.62
N LYS A 95 8.96 3.01 -18.59
CA LYS A 95 9.28 3.89 -17.46
C LYS A 95 10.37 4.91 -17.83
N GLN A 96 10.48 5.97 -17.03
CA GLN A 96 11.55 6.96 -17.18
C GLN A 96 12.93 6.28 -17.04
N PRO A 97 13.95 6.71 -17.83
CA PRO A 97 15.26 6.06 -17.83
C PRO A 97 15.91 5.92 -16.45
N GLU A 98 15.80 6.95 -15.61
CA GLU A 98 16.39 6.93 -14.26
C GLU A 98 15.63 5.98 -13.32
N PHE A 99 14.31 5.94 -13.43
CA PHE A 99 13.50 4.98 -12.70
C PHE A 99 13.86 3.54 -13.08
N ARG A 100 13.97 3.25 -14.38
CA ARG A 100 14.39 1.91 -14.88
C ARG A 100 15.74 1.47 -14.33
N LYS A 101 16.74 2.36 -14.33
CA LYS A 101 18.08 2.06 -13.78
C LYS A 101 18.00 1.69 -12.31
N LYS A 102 17.19 2.41 -11.52
CA LYS A 102 17.02 2.12 -10.10
C LYS A 102 16.26 0.83 -9.86
N LEU A 103 15.18 0.58 -10.60
CA LEU A 103 14.45 -0.69 -10.53
C LEU A 103 15.39 -1.88 -10.83
N GLU A 104 16.19 -1.79 -11.88
CA GLU A 104 17.18 -2.83 -12.23
C GLU A 104 18.23 -3.02 -11.14
N TYR A 105 18.72 -1.92 -10.55
CA TYR A 105 19.71 -1.97 -9.48
C TYR A 105 19.15 -2.59 -8.19
N TYR A 106 17.91 -2.27 -7.83
CA TYR A 106 17.30 -2.71 -6.58
C TYR A 106 16.40 -3.95 -6.73
N LYS A 107 16.25 -4.53 -7.91
CA LYS A 107 15.25 -5.58 -8.17
C LYS A 107 15.32 -6.76 -7.19
N ASP A 108 16.52 -7.27 -6.92
CA ASP A 108 16.70 -8.41 -5.99
C ASP A 108 16.36 -8.01 -4.55
N ALA A 109 16.71 -6.79 -4.13
CA ALA A 109 16.38 -6.27 -2.82
C ALA A 109 14.87 -5.98 -2.67
N LEU A 110 14.21 -5.47 -3.72
CA LEU A 110 12.75 -5.28 -3.75
C LEU A 110 12.01 -6.62 -3.65
N GLN A 111 12.50 -7.64 -4.36
CA GLN A 111 11.94 -8.98 -4.28
C GLN A 111 12.12 -9.58 -2.88
N ALA A 112 13.31 -9.44 -2.29
CA ALA A 112 13.58 -9.90 -0.93
C ALA A 112 12.69 -9.20 0.11
N GLY A 113 12.58 -7.87 0.04
CA GLY A 113 11.73 -7.09 0.93
C GLY A 113 10.25 -7.47 0.81
N ARG A 114 9.76 -7.73 -0.41
CA ARG A 114 8.41 -8.24 -0.64
C ARG A 114 8.17 -9.59 0.04
N GLU A 115 9.12 -10.52 -0.04
CA GLU A 115 9.04 -11.80 0.66
C GLU A 115 9.02 -11.62 2.18
N VAL A 116 9.82 -10.70 2.72
CA VAL A 116 9.79 -10.38 4.16
C VAL A 116 8.42 -9.84 4.56
N ILE A 117 7.88 -8.84 3.85
CA ILE A 117 6.55 -8.27 4.12
C ILE A 117 5.47 -9.35 4.08
N LYS A 118 5.47 -10.19 3.03
CA LYS A 118 4.52 -11.29 2.86
C LYS A 118 4.54 -12.26 4.03
N ASN A 119 5.72 -12.66 4.50
CA ASN A 119 5.87 -13.66 5.56
C ASN A 119 5.77 -13.07 6.97
N SER A 120 5.77 -11.74 7.11
CA SER A 120 5.70 -11.04 8.38
C SER A 120 4.33 -11.13 9.06
N LYS A 121 4.30 -10.78 10.36
CA LYS A 121 3.08 -10.54 11.13
C LYS A 121 2.73 -9.05 11.21
N CYS A 122 3.34 -8.21 10.38
CA CYS A 122 3.06 -6.78 10.36
C CYS A 122 1.56 -6.52 10.10
N LYS A 123 1.04 -5.48 10.73
CA LYS A 123 -0.27 -4.92 10.44
C LYS A 123 -0.20 -4.23 9.08
N LEU A 124 -0.76 -4.87 8.05
CA LEU A 124 -0.70 -4.37 6.68
C LEU A 124 -1.99 -3.66 6.31
N GLY A 125 -1.87 -2.39 5.94
CA GLY A 125 -2.89 -1.66 5.22
C GLY A 125 -2.78 -1.90 3.71
N TYR A 126 -3.83 -1.56 2.98
CA TYR A 126 -3.89 -1.68 1.53
C TYR A 126 -3.97 -0.29 0.89
N GLY A 127 -3.00 0.02 0.03
CA GLY A 127 -2.92 1.25 -0.75
C GLY A 127 -2.19 1.00 -2.05
N THR A 128 -2.54 1.73 -3.11
CA THR A 128 -2.06 1.46 -4.47
C THR A 128 -0.85 2.30 -4.89
N ASP A 129 -0.72 3.52 -4.37
CA ASP A 129 0.23 4.53 -4.87
C ASP A 129 0.23 4.64 -6.40
N GLN A 130 -0.95 4.52 -7.01
CA GLN A 130 -1.08 4.53 -8.46
C GLN A 130 -1.11 5.95 -8.98
N VAL A 131 -0.02 6.37 -9.63
CA VAL A 131 0.17 7.76 -10.10
C VAL A 131 -0.23 7.96 -11.56
N ALA A 132 -0.41 6.88 -12.34
CA ALA A 132 -0.80 6.97 -13.74
C ALA A 132 -2.32 7.12 -13.88
N THR A 133 -2.78 8.29 -14.26
CA THR A 133 -4.22 8.64 -14.31
C THR A 133 -5.05 7.72 -15.19
N HIS A 134 -4.50 7.24 -16.32
CA HIS A 134 -5.22 6.32 -17.22
C HIS A 134 -5.49 4.94 -16.60
N ASN A 135 -4.77 4.56 -15.54
CA ASN A 135 -4.97 3.30 -14.83
C ASN A 135 -5.85 3.46 -13.57
N ASN A 136 -6.19 4.68 -13.16
CA ASN A 136 -6.94 4.91 -11.92
C ASN A 136 -8.35 4.29 -11.95
N TYR A 137 -8.95 4.19 -13.12
CA TYR A 137 -10.27 3.57 -13.33
C TYR A 137 -10.21 2.05 -13.51
N GLU A 138 -9.03 1.51 -13.69
CA GLU A 138 -8.75 0.07 -13.80
C GLU A 138 -7.95 -0.39 -12.58
N SER A 139 -8.42 -0.01 -11.39
CA SER A 139 -7.68 -0.04 -10.12
C SER A 139 -7.47 -1.44 -9.51
N GLY A 140 -7.56 -2.49 -10.30
CA GLY A 140 -7.34 -3.86 -9.83
C GLY A 140 -5.86 -4.26 -9.67
N TYR A 141 -4.91 -3.42 -10.08
CA TYR A 141 -3.49 -3.81 -10.16
C TYR A 141 -2.86 -4.13 -8.80
N GLU A 142 -3.14 -3.36 -7.76
CA GLU A 142 -2.61 -3.66 -6.42
C GLU A 142 -3.17 -4.97 -5.88
N TYR A 143 -4.48 -5.22 -6.07
CA TYR A 143 -5.09 -6.49 -5.70
C TYR A 143 -4.42 -7.67 -6.41
N LYS A 144 -4.23 -7.53 -7.72
CA LYS A 144 -3.53 -8.51 -8.54
C LYS A 144 -2.10 -8.74 -8.03
N ALA A 145 -1.36 -7.68 -7.77
CA ALA A 145 0.02 -7.75 -7.26
C ALA A 145 0.09 -8.49 -5.91
N TRP A 146 -0.85 -8.24 -5.00
CA TRP A 146 -0.92 -8.97 -3.73
C TRP A 146 -1.26 -10.45 -3.93
N MET A 147 -2.23 -10.77 -4.78
CA MET A 147 -2.61 -12.14 -5.10
C MET A 147 -1.45 -12.92 -5.72
N GLU A 148 -0.80 -12.36 -6.73
CA GLU A 148 0.32 -12.98 -7.45
C GLU A 148 1.58 -13.09 -6.59
N SER A 149 1.77 -12.22 -5.59
CA SER A 149 2.84 -12.36 -4.61
C SER A 149 2.69 -13.56 -3.68
N GLY A 150 1.49 -14.14 -3.62
CA GLY A 150 1.14 -15.18 -2.65
C GLY A 150 0.76 -14.66 -1.26
N MET A 151 0.41 -13.36 -1.14
CA MET A 151 -0.11 -12.79 0.10
C MET A 151 -1.41 -13.46 0.56
N GLY A 152 -2.19 -13.97 -0.40
CA GLY A 152 -3.47 -14.63 -0.19
C GLY A 152 -4.65 -13.65 -0.17
N ALA A 153 -5.75 -14.07 -0.82
CA ALA A 153 -6.93 -13.24 -1.01
C ALA A 153 -7.53 -12.73 0.30
N PHE A 154 -7.65 -13.61 1.29
CA PHE A 154 -8.26 -13.25 2.56
C PHE A 154 -7.50 -12.12 3.27
N ARG A 155 -6.17 -12.24 3.38
CA ARG A 155 -5.32 -11.21 3.98
C ARG A 155 -5.39 -9.89 3.20
N THR A 156 -5.46 -9.96 1.86
CA THR A 156 -5.59 -8.79 0.99
C THR A 156 -6.91 -8.07 1.24
N LEU A 157 -8.03 -8.81 1.32
CA LEU A 157 -9.35 -8.24 1.57
C LEU A 157 -9.47 -7.67 3.00
N GLU A 158 -8.90 -8.34 4.00
CA GLU A 158 -8.84 -7.79 5.36
C GLU A 158 -8.04 -6.49 5.41
N ALA A 159 -6.89 -6.44 4.74
CA ALA A 159 -6.07 -5.22 4.64
C ALA A 159 -6.85 -4.07 4.00
N ALA A 160 -7.56 -4.34 2.89
CA ALA A 160 -8.32 -3.35 2.13
C ALA A 160 -9.61 -2.87 2.85
N THR A 161 -10.05 -3.54 3.90
CA THR A 161 -11.32 -3.24 4.59
C THR A 161 -11.10 -2.99 6.08
N ARG A 162 -11.15 -4.03 6.89
CA ARG A 162 -11.08 -3.96 8.35
C ARG A 162 -9.79 -3.30 8.85
N VAL A 163 -8.62 -3.72 8.33
CA VAL A 163 -7.34 -3.18 8.78
C VAL A 163 -7.17 -1.73 8.38
N ASN A 164 -7.57 -1.35 7.16
CA ASN A 164 -7.57 0.06 6.74
C ASN A 164 -8.49 0.91 7.61
N ALA A 165 -9.67 0.40 7.99
CA ALA A 165 -10.57 1.11 8.90
C ALA A 165 -9.93 1.35 10.28
N GLU A 166 -9.23 0.35 10.82
CA GLU A 166 -8.47 0.48 12.07
C GLU A 166 -7.33 1.50 11.95
N ILE A 167 -6.56 1.48 10.86
CA ILE A 167 -5.48 2.44 10.59
C ILE A 167 -6.02 3.88 10.54
N LEU A 168 -7.18 4.07 9.92
CA LEU A 168 -7.85 5.36 9.80
C LEU A 168 -8.63 5.76 11.07
N GLN A 169 -8.67 4.91 12.10
CA GLN A 169 -9.46 5.11 13.33
C GLN A 169 -10.97 5.30 13.05
N LEU A 170 -11.47 4.51 12.09
CA LEU A 170 -12.87 4.51 11.65
C LEU A 170 -13.52 3.12 11.77
N ASP A 171 -12.89 2.20 12.47
CA ASP A 171 -13.32 0.81 12.60
C ASP A 171 -14.62 0.63 13.39
N ASP A 172 -15.05 1.64 14.15
CA ASP A 172 -16.37 1.73 14.74
C ASP A 172 -17.48 2.05 13.71
N GLN A 173 -17.14 2.60 12.54
CA GLN A 173 -18.06 3.09 11.52
C GLN A 173 -18.06 2.29 10.24
N ILE A 174 -16.89 1.79 9.79
CA ILE A 174 -16.69 1.12 8.49
C ILE A 174 -15.79 -0.10 8.63
N GLY A 175 -15.49 -0.75 7.51
CA GLY A 175 -14.48 -1.83 7.38
C GLY A 175 -15.04 -3.24 7.56
N THR A 176 -16.22 -3.41 8.17
CA THR A 176 -16.89 -4.69 8.32
C THR A 176 -18.40 -4.56 8.09
N LEU A 177 -19.06 -5.65 7.73
CA LEU A 177 -20.52 -5.73 7.58
C LEU A 177 -21.16 -6.10 8.92
N GLU A 178 -21.39 -5.10 9.76
CA GLU A 178 -21.96 -5.27 11.09
C GLU A 178 -23.12 -4.30 11.33
N VAL A 179 -24.08 -4.71 12.17
CA VAL A 179 -25.22 -3.85 12.55
C VAL A 179 -24.70 -2.61 13.28
N GLY A 180 -25.11 -1.45 12.81
CA GLY A 180 -24.73 -0.15 13.38
C GLY A 180 -23.61 0.56 12.60
N LYS A 181 -22.89 -0.13 11.73
CA LYS A 181 -21.92 0.49 10.83
C LYS A 181 -22.57 1.06 9.56
N GLN A 182 -21.81 1.89 8.85
CA GLN A 182 -22.27 2.46 7.58
C GLN A 182 -22.44 1.33 6.55
N ALA A 183 -23.51 1.42 5.76
CA ALA A 183 -23.77 0.48 4.67
C ALA A 183 -22.94 0.87 3.43
N ASP A 184 -21.63 0.61 3.52
CA ASP A 184 -20.65 0.76 2.45
C ASP A 184 -20.32 -0.63 1.94
N ILE A 185 -20.82 -0.99 0.76
CA ILE A 185 -20.76 -2.36 0.23
C ILE A 185 -20.34 -2.31 -1.23
N SER A 186 -19.39 -3.13 -1.60
CA SER A 186 -19.05 -3.43 -2.99
C SER A 186 -19.15 -4.92 -3.25
N ALA A 187 -19.63 -5.31 -4.44
CA ALA A 187 -19.67 -6.70 -4.86
C ALA A 187 -19.18 -6.85 -6.32
N TRP A 188 -18.61 -7.99 -6.61
CA TRP A 188 -18.02 -8.30 -7.91
C TRP A 188 -18.63 -9.56 -8.49
N LYS A 189 -18.67 -9.68 -9.83
CA LYS A 189 -19.20 -10.86 -10.52
C LYS A 189 -18.28 -12.06 -10.40
N LYS A 190 -16.99 -11.83 -10.27
CA LYS A 190 -15.98 -12.87 -10.13
C LYS A 190 -15.63 -13.10 -8.65
N ASP A 191 -15.13 -14.30 -8.37
CA ASP A 191 -14.73 -14.69 -7.03
C ASP A 191 -13.44 -13.97 -6.61
N LEU A 192 -13.54 -13.07 -5.63
CA LEU A 192 -12.41 -12.35 -5.04
C LEU A 192 -11.37 -13.28 -4.40
N LEU A 193 -11.74 -14.48 -3.99
CA LEU A 193 -10.80 -15.40 -3.32
C LEU A 193 -9.88 -16.12 -4.30
N THR A 194 -10.23 -16.18 -5.56
CA THR A 194 -9.53 -17.03 -6.55
C THR A 194 -9.08 -16.29 -7.82
N ASP A 195 -9.77 -15.22 -8.23
CA ASP A 195 -9.45 -14.47 -9.46
C ASP A 195 -8.70 -13.17 -9.15
N PRO A 196 -7.41 -13.02 -9.50
CA PRO A 196 -6.64 -11.80 -9.27
C PRO A 196 -7.15 -10.58 -10.06
N ASN A 197 -8.00 -10.79 -11.07
CA ASN A 197 -8.63 -9.73 -11.86
C ASN A 197 -10.09 -9.47 -11.43
N ALA A 198 -10.55 -10.00 -10.31
CA ALA A 198 -11.95 -9.89 -9.89
C ALA A 198 -12.39 -8.43 -9.68
N LEU A 199 -11.50 -7.55 -9.21
CA LEU A 199 -11.83 -6.13 -9.00
C LEU A 199 -12.17 -5.36 -10.27
N LEU A 200 -11.84 -5.88 -11.46
CA LEU A 200 -12.14 -5.25 -12.74
C LEU A 200 -13.61 -5.45 -13.17
N ASP A 201 -14.37 -6.28 -12.48
CA ASP A 201 -15.76 -6.62 -12.86
C ASP A 201 -16.70 -6.34 -11.68
N CYS A 202 -16.80 -5.06 -11.31
CA CYS A 202 -17.66 -4.60 -10.22
C CYS A 202 -19.14 -4.74 -10.62
N ALA A 203 -19.94 -5.40 -9.78
CA ALA A 203 -21.36 -5.65 -10.00
C ALA A 203 -22.28 -4.74 -9.20
N PHE A 204 -21.80 -4.24 -8.06
CA PHE A 204 -22.61 -3.44 -7.14
C PHE A 204 -21.73 -2.53 -6.27
N VAL A 205 -22.19 -1.29 -6.10
CA VAL A 205 -21.58 -0.30 -5.18
C VAL A 205 -22.68 0.36 -4.37
N MET A 206 -22.49 0.41 -3.05
CA MET A 206 -23.32 1.15 -2.12
C MET A 206 -22.42 1.99 -1.20
N LYS A 207 -22.80 3.24 -0.97
CA LYS A 207 -22.16 4.16 -0.02
C LYS A 207 -23.22 4.78 0.89
N GLY A 208 -23.08 4.59 2.20
CA GLY A 208 -24.02 5.12 3.17
C GLY A 208 -25.47 4.65 2.95
N GLY A 209 -25.68 3.43 2.43
CA GLY A 209 -27.00 2.89 2.11
C GLY A 209 -27.58 3.32 0.75
N ILE A 210 -26.86 4.14 -0.02
CA ILE A 210 -27.27 4.59 -1.36
C ILE A 210 -26.52 3.79 -2.41
N SER A 211 -27.26 3.14 -3.33
CA SER A 211 -26.68 2.38 -4.44
C SER A 211 -26.25 3.31 -5.59
N TYR A 212 -25.11 3.01 -6.19
CA TYR A 212 -24.56 3.75 -7.32
C TYR A 212 -24.48 2.84 -8.56
N PRO A 213 -24.66 3.38 -9.79
CA PRO A 213 -24.50 2.61 -11.02
C PRO A 213 -23.04 2.16 -11.18
N THR A 214 -22.86 0.96 -11.72
CA THR A 214 -21.55 0.35 -12.03
C THR A 214 -21.24 0.34 -13.52
N GLU A 215 -22.15 0.84 -14.36
CA GLU A 215 -21.92 0.99 -15.79
C GLU A 215 -20.90 2.10 -16.04
N LYS A 216 -19.94 1.86 -16.95
CA LYS A 216 -18.97 2.88 -17.36
C LYS A 216 -19.74 4.08 -17.91
N CYS A 217 -19.49 5.27 -17.37
CA CYS A 217 -20.04 6.49 -17.92
C CYS A 217 -19.31 6.77 -19.24
N GLU A 218 -20.04 6.70 -20.38
CA GLU A 218 -19.48 6.93 -21.72
C GLU A 218 -18.98 8.37 -21.93
N ASP A 219 -19.28 9.28 -20.99
CA ASP A 219 -19.00 10.73 -21.10
C ASP A 219 -17.62 11.15 -20.51
N PHE A 220 -16.78 10.22 -20.07
CA PHE A 220 -15.42 10.50 -19.64
C PHE A 220 -14.39 10.11 -20.71
N GLU A 221 -14.48 10.69 -21.90
CA GLU A 221 -13.36 10.86 -22.81
C GLU A 221 -12.63 12.17 -22.41
N GLY A 222 -11.57 12.05 -21.59
CA GLY A 222 -10.71 13.14 -21.18
C GLY A 222 -9.28 12.88 -21.62
#